data_d807affef7bec00a961c228d268de870
#
_entry.id   d807affef7bec00a961c228d268de870
#
_cell.length_a   1.000
_cell.length_b   1.000
_cell.length_c   1.000
_cell.angle_alpha   90.00
_cell.angle_beta   90.00
_cell.angle_gamma   90.00
#
_symmetry.space_group_name_H-M   'P 1'
#
loop_
_entity.id
_entity.type
_entity.pdbx_description
1 polymer ?
#
loop_
_entity_poly.entity_id
_entity_poly.type
_entity_poly.pdbx_seq_one_letter_code
_entity_poly.pdbx_strand_id
1 'polypeptide(L)'
;KQAVAFFNNYRVTDPLALNNAAWNFFLHVDNKKHLESAIKWGKQSVAIENAYYNNDTVASLLYKAEKHGEALKIANKALRIAEENGEDGTETEKLIQMIKKAQNGN
;
A
#
# COMPACT_ATOMS: atom_id res chain seq x y z
N LYS A 1 -10.06 -15.77 0.53
CA LYS A 1 -11.35 -15.40 -0.06
C LYS A 1 -12.35 -14.93 0.95
N GLN A 2 -12.34 -15.51 2.13
CA GLN A 2 -13.22 -15.03 3.20
C GLN A 2 -12.86 -13.61 3.60
N ALA A 3 -11.57 -13.27 3.58
CA ALA A 3 -11.15 -11.91 3.91
C ALA A 3 -11.71 -10.91 2.91
N VAL A 4 -11.68 -11.24 1.61
CA VAL A 4 -12.24 -10.36 0.59
C VAL A 4 -13.75 -10.19 0.79
N ALA A 5 -14.45 -11.32 1.00
CA ALA A 5 -15.90 -11.28 1.22
C ALA A 5 -16.25 -10.47 2.46
N PHE A 6 -15.48 -10.66 3.54
CA PHE A 6 -15.72 -9.93 4.78
C PHE A 6 -15.64 -8.42 4.57
N PHE A 7 -14.54 -7.95 3.98
CA PHE A 7 -14.33 -6.51 3.81
C PHE A 7 -15.23 -5.90 2.74
N ASN A 8 -15.74 -6.70 1.80
CA ASN A 8 -16.66 -6.20 0.80
C ASN A 8 -18.09 -6.11 1.32
N ASN A 9 -18.47 -6.99 2.25
CA ASN A 9 -19.83 -7.04 2.77
C ASN A 9 -20.04 -6.20 4.02
N TYR A 10 -18.97 -5.86 4.72
CA TYR A 10 -19.05 -5.12 5.99
C TYR A 10 -18.38 -3.77 5.81
N ARG A 11 -18.96 -2.77 6.44
CA ARG A 11 -18.33 -1.45 6.43
C ARG A 11 -17.24 -1.41 7.48
N VAL A 12 -16.01 -1.35 7.02
CA VAL A 12 -14.87 -1.26 7.91
C VAL A 12 -14.39 0.18 7.90
N THR A 13 -14.44 0.84 9.05
CA THR A 13 -14.04 2.24 9.19
C THR A 13 -12.76 2.43 9.98
N ASP A 14 -12.15 1.34 10.45
CA ASP A 14 -10.90 1.39 11.19
C ASP A 14 -9.74 1.36 10.20
N PRO A 15 -8.95 2.44 10.10
CA PRO A 15 -7.84 2.47 9.15
C PRO A 15 -6.80 1.40 9.42
N LEU A 16 -6.56 1.04 10.68
CA LEU A 16 -5.61 -0.03 11.01
C LEU A 16 -6.10 -1.38 10.52
N ALA A 17 -7.39 -1.67 10.70
CA ALA A 17 -7.94 -2.95 10.25
C ALA A 17 -7.86 -3.07 8.74
N LEU A 18 -8.21 -2.01 8.02
CA LEU A 18 -8.10 -1.97 6.57
C LEU A 18 -6.65 -2.15 6.11
N ASN A 19 -5.74 -1.46 6.77
CA ASN A 19 -4.32 -1.55 6.44
C ASN A 19 -3.78 -2.96 6.71
N ASN A 20 -4.17 -3.55 7.83
CA ASN A 20 -3.69 -4.88 8.18
C ASN A 20 -4.16 -5.93 7.19
N ALA A 21 -5.41 -5.83 6.74
CA ALA A 21 -5.92 -6.74 5.72
C ALA A 21 -5.18 -6.55 4.40
N ALA A 22 -4.94 -5.30 4.01
CA ALA A 22 -4.22 -4.99 2.78
C ALA A 22 -2.79 -5.50 2.83
N TRP A 23 -2.10 -5.29 3.96
CA TRP A 23 -0.72 -5.73 4.15
C TRP A 23 -0.62 -7.25 4.13
N ASN A 24 -1.59 -7.93 4.75
CA ASN A 24 -1.62 -9.39 4.74
C ASN A 24 -1.70 -9.93 3.31
N PHE A 25 -2.48 -9.26 2.45
CA PHE A 25 -2.56 -9.62 1.04
C PHE A 25 -1.23 -9.37 0.33
N PHE A 26 -0.54 -8.28 0.68
CA PHE A 26 0.77 -8.01 0.12
C PHE A 26 1.73 -9.17 0.41
N LEU A 27 1.70 -9.67 1.63
CA LEU A 27 2.63 -10.71 2.05
C LEU A 27 2.31 -12.09 1.45
N HIS A 28 1.03 -12.39 1.20
CA HIS A 28 0.62 -13.76 0.94
C HIS A 28 -0.12 -14.00 -0.37
N VAL A 29 -0.43 -12.96 -1.13
CA VAL A 29 -1.27 -13.09 -2.32
C VAL A 29 -0.54 -12.55 -3.55
N ASP A 30 -0.50 -13.37 -4.62
CA ASP A 30 0.12 -12.96 -5.88
C ASP A 30 -0.91 -12.68 -6.97
N ASN A 31 -2.16 -13.10 -6.79
CA ASN A 31 -3.21 -12.94 -7.79
C ASN A 31 -3.57 -11.46 -7.93
N LYS A 32 -3.44 -10.92 -9.15
CA LYS A 32 -3.64 -9.49 -9.40
C LYS A 32 -5.03 -9.01 -9.04
N LYS A 33 -6.05 -9.84 -9.25
CA LYS A 33 -7.42 -9.46 -8.87
C LYS A 33 -7.54 -9.23 -7.37
N HIS A 34 -6.92 -10.09 -6.59
CA HIS A 34 -6.95 -9.97 -5.13
C HIS A 34 -6.09 -8.79 -4.67
N LEU A 35 -4.99 -8.52 -5.38
CA LEU A 35 -4.19 -7.34 -5.09
C LEU A 35 -4.97 -6.06 -5.34
N GLU A 36 -5.81 -6.02 -6.37
CA GLU A 36 -6.68 -4.87 -6.62
C GLU A 36 -7.61 -4.61 -5.44
N SER A 37 -8.19 -5.67 -4.87
CA SER A 37 -9.03 -5.55 -3.68
C SER A 37 -8.23 -4.97 -2.50
N ALA A 38 -7.02 -5.48 -2.31
CA ALA A 38 -6.16 -4.99 -1.23
C ALA A 38 -5.77 -3.54 -1.42
N ILE A 39 -5.49 -3.13 -2.66
CA ILE A 39 -5.19 -1.73 -2.98
C ILE A 39 -6.37 -0.85 -2.60
N LYS A 40 -7.58 -1.29 -2.92
CA LYS A 40 -8.79 -0.55 -2.56
C LYS A 40 -8.89 -0.37 -1.04
N TRP A 41 -8.65 -1.43 -0.28
CA TRP A 41 -8.69 -1.34 1.19
C TRP A 41 -7.63 -0.38 1.71
N GLY A 42 -6.42 -0.46 1.15
CA GLY A 42 -5.35 0.45 1.55
C GLY A 42 -5.71 1.90 1.27
N LYS A 43 -6.30 2.16 0.11
CA LYS A 43 -6.74 3.52 -0.24
C LYS A 43 -7.87 3.99 0.67
N GLN A 44 -8.77 3.10 1.07
CA GLN A 44 -9.81 3.43 2.04
C GLN A 44 -9.20 3.81 3.39
N SER A 45 -8.17 3.07 3.81
CA SER A 45 -7.46 3.38 5.04
C SER A 45 -6.87 4.79 4.98
N VAL A 46 -6.21 5.12 3.86
CA VAL A 46 -5.61 6.44 3.66
C VAL A 46 -6.68 7.54 3.67
N ALA A 47 -7.85 7.27 3.09
CA ALA A 47 -8.93 8.25 3.07
C ALA A 47 -9.44 8.57 4.48
N ILE A 48 -9.38 7.59 5.38
CA ILE A 48 -9.80 7.78 6.77
C ILE A 48 -8.70 8.49 7.56
N GLU A 49 -7.46 8.04 7.39
CA GLU A 49 -6.31 8.58 8.11
C GLU A 49 -5.11 8.58 7.16
N ASN A 50 -4.70 9.76 6.71
CA ASN A 50 -3.59 9.90 5.77
C ASN A 50 -2.27 9.84 6.54
N ALA A 51 -1.68 8.65 6.65
CA ALA A 51 -0.52 8.40 7.49
C ALA A 51 0.59 7.73 6.69
N TYR A 52 1.78 7.66 7.30
CA TYR A 52 2.91 7.00 6.66
C TYR A 52 2.64 5.51 6.45
N TYR A 53 2.18 4.83 7.49
CA TYR A 53 2.07 3.37 7.45
C TYR A 53 1.12 2.87 6.35
N ASN A 54 -0.01 3.55 6.14
CA ASN A 54 -0.97 3.08 5.14
C ASN A 54 -0.61 3.53 3.73
N ASN A 55 0.03 4.68 3.58
CA ASN A 55 0.54 5.07 2.26
C ASN A 55 1.66 4.13 1.83
N ASP A 56 2.53 3.72 2.74
CA ASP A 56 3.58 2.75 2.43
C ASP A 56 2.98 1.41 1.99
N THR A 57 1.93 0.97 2.67
CA THR A 57 1.23 -0.26 2.29
C THR A 57 0.65 -0.17 0.88
N VAL A 58 -0.01 0.95 0.56
CA VAL A 58 -0.57 1.15 -0.78
C VAL A 58 0.53 1.13 -1.84
N ALA A 59 1.64 1.83 -1.57
CA ALA A 59 2.75 1.86 -2.51
C ALA A 59 3.32 0.46 -2.74
N SER A 60 3.47 -0.33 -1.68
CA SER A 60 3.98 -1.69 -1.78
C SER A 60 3.06 -2.58 -2.61
N LEU A 61 1.75 -2.45 -2.40
CA LEU A 61 0.76 -3.21 -3.17
C LEU A 61 0.78 -2.82 -4.64
N LEU A 62 0.86 -1.52 -4.91
CA LEU A 62 0.93 -1.04 -6.28
C LEU A 62 2.19 -1.55 -6.99
N TYR A 63 3.31 -1.58 -6.28
CA TYR A 63 4.53 -2.13 -6.82
C TYR A 63 4.37 -3.62 -7.15
N LYS A 64 3.79 -4.39 -6.23
CA LYS A 64 3.58 -5.82 -6.43
C LYS A 64 2.63 -6.07 -7.61
N ALA A 65 1.65 -5.19 -7.79
CA ALA A 65 0.71 -5.28 -8.92
C ALA A 65 1.29 -4.70 -10.21
N GLU A 66 2.56 -4.33 -10.20
CA GLU A 66 3.28 -3.80 -11.36
C GLU A 66 2.74 -2.45 -11.85
N LYS A 67 2.13 -1.70 -10.97
CA LYS A 67 1.67 -0.33 -11.26
C LYS A 67 2.74 0.66 -10.78
N HIS A 68 3.88 0.64 -11.47
CA HIS A 68 5.09 1.30 -10.99
C HIS A 68 4.98 2.81 -10.90
N GLY A 69 4.33 3.45 -11.88
CA GLY A 69 4.18 4.89 -11.87
C GLY A 69 3.38 5.38 -10.66
N GLU A 70 2.25 4.75 -10.41
CA GLU A 70 1.41 5.09 -9.27
C GLU A 70 2.11 4.73 -7.96
N ALA A 71 2.79 3.58 -7.95
CA ALA A 71 3.55 3.14 -6.77
C ALA A 71 4.58 4.18 -6.37
N LEU A 72 5.32 4.72 -7.35
CA LEU A 72 6.35 5.72 -7.07
C LEU A 72 5.73 6.99 -6.48
N LYS A 73 4.62 7.43 -7.04
CA LYS A 73 3.94 8.62 -6.57
C LYS A 73 3.52 8.47 -5.10
N ILE A 74 2.92 7.33 -4.77
CA ILE A 74 2.44 7.09 -3.40
C ILE A 74 3.61 6.86 -2.45
N ALA A 75 4.68 6.18 -2.89
CA ALA A 75 5.85 5.97 -2.06
C ALA A 75 6.52 7.31 -1.71
N ASN A 76 6.63 8.22 -2.68
CA ASN A 76 7.18 9.54 -2.41
C ASN A 76 6.31 10.32 -1.41
N LYS A 77 4.99 10.18 -1.52
CA LYS A 77 4.07 10.79 -0.57
C LYS A 77 4.27 10.22 0.83
N ALA A 78 4.40 8.91 0.93
CA ALA A 78 4.62 8.25 2.23
C ALA A 78 5.92 8.75 2.86
N LEU A 79 6.99 8.82 2.07
CA LEU A 79 8.28 9.28 2.58
C LEU A 79 8.20 10.71 3.11
N ARG A 80 7.49 11.58 2.37
CA ARG A 80 7.32 12.97 2.79
C ARG A 80 6.58 13.05 4.12
N ILE A 81 5.54 12.24 4.30
CA ILE A 81 4.80 12.20 5.56
C ILE A 81 5.71 11.74 6.70
N ALA A 82 6.52 10.71 6.45
CA ALA A 82 7.45 10.20 7.45
C ALA A 82 8.44 11.30 7.88
N GLU A 83 8.97 12.02 6.90
CA GLU A 83 9.93 13.10 7.18
C GLU A 83 9.29 14.21 8.00
N GLU A 84 8.07 14.58 7.67
CA GLU A 84 7.34 15.64 8.40
C GLU A 84 7.06 15.24 9.84
N ASN A 85 6.84 13.94 10.07
CA ASN A 85 6.48 13.43 11.39
C ASN A 85 7.66 12.90 12.19
N GLY A 86 8.87 12.92 11.62
CA GLY A 86 10.03 12.36 12.28
C GLY A 86 10.01 10.84 12.35
N GLU A 87 9.30 10.20 11.44
CA GLU A 87 9.24 8.75 11.38
C GLU A 87 10.34 8.20 10.47
N ASP A 88 10.74 6.95 10.72
CA ASP A 88 11.79 6.31 9.93
C ASP A 88 11.23 5.82 8.59
N GLY A 89 11.64 6.45 7.49
CA GLY A 89 11.20 6.11 6.15
C GLY A 89 12.15 5.21 5.38
N THR A 90 13.09 4.56 6.05
CA THR A 90 14.13 3.76 5.39
C THR A 90 13.55 2.68 4.48
N GLU A 91 12.52 1.96 4.93
CA GLU A 91 11.93 0.89 4.12
C GLU A 91 11.25 1.45 2.86
N THR A 92 10.63 2.62 2.98
CA THR A 92 10.01 3.26 1.82
C THR A 92 11.08 3.77 0.85
N GLU A 93 12.22 4.26 1.36
CA GLU A 93 13.33 4.63 0.49
C GLU A 93 13.82 3.45 -0.33
N LYS A 94 13.91 2.27 0.29
CA LYS A 94 14.29 1.05 -0.42
C LYS A 94 13.25 0.70 -1.49
N LEU A 95 11.98 0.82 -1.14
CA LEU A 95 10.89 0.56 -2.08
C LEU A 95 10.99 1.49 -3.29
N ILE A 96 11.26 2.77 -3.05
CA ILE A 96 11.41 3.75 -4.14
C ILE A 96 12.53 3.33 -5.09
N GLN A 97 13.66 2.87 -4.54
CA GLN A 97 14.77 2.42 -5.39
C GLN A 97 14.37 1.19 -6.22
N MET A 98 13.63 0.27 -5.62
CA MET A 98 13.14 -0.91 -6.34
C MET A 98 12.18 -0.53 -7.46
N ILE A 99 11.28 0.43 -7.20
CA ILE A 99 10.33 0.90 -8.21
C ILE A 99 11.06 1.55 -9.37
N LYS A 100 12.01 2.42 -9.08
CA LYS A 100 12.77 3.12 -10.12
C LYS A 100 13.55 2.14 -10.98
N LYS A 101 14.13 1.13 -10.36
CA LYS A 101 14.84 0.10 -11.08
C LYS A 101 13.91 -0.68 -12.02
N ALA A 102 12.72 -1.01 -11.54
CA ALA A 102 11.73 -1.71 -12.35
C ALA A 102 11.24 -0.85 -13.52
N GLN A 103 11.08 0.45 -13.30
CA GLN A 103 10.68 1.38 -14.37
C GLN A 103 11.74 1.49 -15.46
N ASN A 104 13.00 1.29 -15.09
CA ASN A 104 14.11 1.37 -16.05
C ASN A 104 14.34 0.06 -16.79
N GLY A 105 13.46 -0.92 -16.61
CA GLY A 105 13.53 -2.18 -17.35
C GLY A 105 14.52 -3.18 -16.81
N ASN A 106 14.90 -3.05 -15.56
CA ASN A 106 15.89 -3.97 -14.97
C ASN A 106 15.31 -4.84 -13.90
#